data_ef84b88ada37f99065b7bd9b6fad5e42
#
_entry.id   ef84b88ada37f99065b7bd9b6fad5e42
#
_cell.length_a   1.000
_cell.length_b   1.000
_cell.length_c   1.000
_cell.angle_alpha   90.00
_cell.angle_beta   90.00
_cell.angle_gamma   90.00
#
_symmetry.space_group_name_H-M   'P 1'
#
loop_
_entity.id
_entity.type
_entity.pdbx_description
1 polymer ?
#
loop_
_entity_poly.entity_id
_entity_poly.type
_entity_poly.pdbx_seq_one_letter_code
_entity_poly.pdbx_strand_id
1 'polypeptide(L)'
;MASITDLRQKRAALWEKTKKFLDNAKRENDMLSAEDVETYEKMESEIVALGKEIDILERQAEMEKRLNSPVNTPVLETPKTNGNTKTGRASDEYKQAFWKLMKNNQLSYSVHDTLQIGTDSDGGYLVPDEYETVLIDKLADENIMRGLTTIITSANGDKKIPVVASHGEAVWTDEGSEYTESDDEFGTVSLGAHKLSTIIKVSEELLNDSAFNLETYISSEFARRMGAAEELAFINGNGTGKPTGVLNTAEVGVTSAVSNAITTDEIIDLYHSLRTPYRKNAVFMSSDSTIKAIRKLKDSNGQYLWQPSIKDGETDTLLGKPVYTSSSIANAASGTKPIAFGDLSYYWIGDRQGVTFRRLNELYAANGQVGFLTTKRVDARLIVPEAVKILKMKGTVSTGG
;
A
#
# COMPACT_ATOMS: atom_id res chain seq x y z
N MET A 1 29.13 40.82 27.17
CA MET A 1 27.81 40.65 26.51
C MET A 1 26.75 41.05 27.52
N ALA A 2 25.74 41.85 27.15
CA ALA A 2 24.66 42.18 28.05
C ALA A 2 23.90 40.91 28.44
N SER A 3 23.59 40.76 29.71
CA SER A 3 22.82 39.60 30.20
C SER A 3 21.38 39.68 29.67
N ILE A 4 20.76 38.53 29.39
CA ILE A 4 19.34 38.44 28.98
C ILE A 4 18.46 39.24 29.97
N THR A 5 18.82 39.19 31.26
CA THR A 5 18.13 39.91 32.32
C THR A 5 18.25 41.44 32.16
N ASP A 6 19.44 41.94 31.75
CA ASP A 6 19.67 43.38 31.54
C ASP A 6 18.88 43.85 30.30
N LEU A 7 18.80 43.07 29.25
CA LEU A 7 18.03 43.38 28.03
C LEU A 7 16.52 43.41 28.31
N ARG A 8 16.02 42.46 29.12
CA ARG A 8 14.63 42.48 29.58
C ARG A 8 14.30 43.72 30.42
N GLN A 9 15.20 44.09 31.32
CA GLN A 9 15.02 45.32 32.12
C GLN A 9 15.04 46.58 31.24
N LYS A 10 15.95 46.69 30.28
CA LYS A 10 15.99 47.78 29.31
C LYS A 10 14.70 47.86 28.49
N ARG A 11 14.20 46.74 27.99
CA ARG A 11 12.95 46.69 27.24
C ARG A 11 11.76 47.14 28.10
N ALA A 12 11.68 46.68 29.35
CA ALA A 12 10.64 47.11 30.28
C ALA A 12 10.71 48.61 30.61
N ALA A 13 11.92 49.13 30.85
CA ALA A 13 12.12 50.56 31.11
C ALA A 13 11.75 51.46 29.90
N LEU A 14 12.09 50.99 28.69
CA LEU A 14 11.74 51.69 27.47
C LEU A 14 10.22 51.69 27.23
N TRP A 15 9.57 50.53 27.49
CA TRP A 15 8.11 50.43 27.42
C TRP A 15 7.39 51.37 28.39
N GLU A 16 7.86 51.48 29.63
CA GLU A 16 7.32 52.45 30.60
C GLU A 16 7.55 53.93 30.18
N LYS A 17 8.69 54.23 29.55
CA LYS A 17 8.94 55.56 28.95
C LYS A 17 7.98 55.82 27.79
N THR A 18 7.74 54.84 26.93
CA THR A 18 6.83 55.00 25.79
C THR A 18 5.39 55.20 26.25
N LYS A 19 4.94 54.54 27.31
CA LYS A 19 3.62 54.79 27.92
C LYS A 19 3.52 56.19 28.46
N LYS A 20 4.50 56.63 29.29
CA LYS A 20 4.52 57.97 29.84
C LYS A 20 4.58 59.06 28.76
N PHE A 21 5.27 58.78 27.66
CA PHE A 21 5.32 59.70 26.52
C PHE A 21 3.92 59.85 25.90
N LEU A 22 3.20 58.75 25.64
CA LEU A 22 1.84 58.77 25.11
C LEU A 22 0.83 59.45 26.05
N ASP A 23 0.99 59.24 27.37
CA ASP A 23 0.12 59.86 28.38
C ASP A 23 0.32 61.40 28.49
N ASN A 24 1.55 61.89 28.23
CA ASN A 24 1.92 63.31 28.31
C ASN A 24 1.89 63.99 26.93
N ALA A 25 1.72 63.29 25.83
CA ALA A 25 1.68 63.90 24.51
C ALA A 25 0.45 64.79 24.35
N LYS A 26 0.70 66.05 23.90
CA LYS A 26 -0.39 66.98 23.62
C LYS A 26 -1.15 66.51 22.37
N ARG A 27 -2.44 66.33 22.51
CA ARG A 27 -3.32 66.01 21.41
C ARG A 27 -3.96 67.29 20.84
N GLU A 28 -3.74 67.57 19.58
CA GLU A 28 -4.49 68.57 18.82
C GLU A 28 -5.58 67.84 18.03
N ASN A 29 -6.84 68.14 18.25
CA ASN A 29 -8.01 67.48 17.65
C ASN A 29 -8.06 65.98 17.85
N ASP A 30 -7.73 65.47 19.04
CA ASP A 30 -7.62 64.05 19.39
C ASP A 30 -6.53 63.25 18.63
N MET A 31 -5.69 63.90 17.84
CA MET A 31 -4.57 63.27 17.13
C MET A 31 -3.22 63.69 17.70
N LEU A 32 -2.23 62.83 17.68
CA LEU A 32 -0.84 63.09 18.01
C LEU A 32 -0.20 63.96 16.92
N SER A 33 0.74 64.83 17.31
CA SER A 33 1.52 65.60 16.33
C SER A 33 2.41 64.70 15.48
N ALA A 34 2.78 65.15 14.26
CA ALA A 34 3.64 64.35 13.39
C ALA A 34 5.01 64.02 14.02
N GLU A 35 5.56 64.93 14.81
CA GLU A 35 6.82 64.77 15.56
C GLU A 35 6.67 63.76 16.69
N ASP A 36 5.52 63.73 17.37
CA ASP A 36 5.26 62.75 18.43
C ASP A 36 5.04 61.35 17.87
N VAL A 37 4.41 61.22 16.69
CA VAL A 37 4.26 59.94 15.97
C VAL A 37 5.62 59.36 15.56
N GLU A 38 6.49 60.20 14.98
CA GLU A 38 7.84 59.74 14.59
C GLU A 38 8.68 59.30 15.81
N THR A 39 8.54 60.00 16.93
CA THR A 39 9.22 59.67 18.18
C THR A 39 8.68 58.37 18.78
N TYR A 40 7.38 58.15 18.72
CA TYR A 40 6.76 56.90 19.15
C TYR A 40 7.22 55.72 18.30
N GLU A 41 7.20 55.85 16.97
CA GLU A 41 7.65 54.80 16.04
C GLU A 41 9.12 54.42 16.27
N LYS A 42 9.99 55.40 16.60
CA LYS A 42 11.38 55.09 16.98
C LYS A 42 11.46 54.27 18.27
N MET A 43 10.71 54.66 19.30
CA MET A 43 10.68 53.90 20.57
C MET A 43 10.11 52.52 20.39
N GLU A 44 9.06 52.37 19.57
CA GLU A 44 8.47 51.06 19.24
C GLU A 44 9.45 50.15 18.49
N SER A 45 10.16 50.70 17.49
CA SER A 45 11.17 49.95 16.75
C SER A 45 12.31 49.44 17.62
N GLU A 46 12.74 50.24 18.62
CA GLU A 46 13.76 49.81 19.59
C GLU A 46 13.24 48.73 20.53
N ILE A 47 12.00 48.78 20.98
CA ILE A 47 11.36 47.73 21.80
C ILE A 47 11.27 46.39 21.04
N VAL A 48 10.90 46.47 19.75
CA VAL A 48 10.83 45.27 18.87
C VAL A 48 12.23 44.70 18.62
N ALA A 49 13.23 45.57 18.40
CA ALA A 49 14.62 45.11 18.21
C ALA A 49 15.18 44.40 19.45
N LEU A 50 14.97 44.97 20.65
CA LEU A 50 15.34 44.35 21.91
C LEU A 50 14.61 43.00 22.12
N GLY A 51 13.34 42.93 21.73
CA GLY A 51 12.58 41.69 21.79
C GLY A 51 13.22 40.58 20.94
N LYS A 52 13.58 40.87 19.69
CA LYS A 52 14.26 39.91 18.79
C LYS A 52 15.62 39.46 19.32
N GLU A 53 16.39 40.38 19.90
CA GLU A 53 17.68 40.07 20.48
C GLU A 53 17.56 39.13 21.71
N ILE A 54 16.57 39.38 22.57
CA ILE A 54 16.27 38.50 23.71
C ILE A 54 15.90 37.11 23.22
N ASP A 55 15.00 36.95 22.21
CA ASP A 55 14.57 35.68 21.67
C ASP A 55 15.72 34.87 21.05
N ILE A 56 16.68 35.57 20.41
CA ILE A 56 17.89 34.89 19.85
C ILE A 56 18.77 34.36 20.97
N LEU A 57 19.05 35.18 22.02
CA LEU A 57 19.88 34.77 23.13
C LEU A 57 19.24 33.65 23.98
N GLU A 58 17.93 33.66 24.13
CA GLU A 58 17.20 32.60 24.81
C GLU A 58 17.29 31.27 24.04
N ARG A 59 17.13 31.28 22.72
CA ARG A 59 17.33 30.07 21.86
C ARG A 59 18.79 29.61 21.93
N GLN A 60 19.75 30.50 21.93
CA GLN A 60 21.15 30.14 22.08
C GLN A 60 21.43 29.45 23.43
N ALA A 61 20.94 30.02 24.52
CA ALA A 61 21.10 29.48 25.86
C ALA A 61 20.42 28.12 26.01
N GLU A 62 19.27 27.89 25.34
CA GLU A 62 18.59 26.61 25.32
C GLU A 62 19.34 25.56 24.49
N MET A 63 19.94 25.95 23.36
CA MET A 63 20.81 25.09 22.57
C MET A 63 22.09 24.71 23.36
N GLU A 64 22.73 25.68 24.01
CA GLU A 64 23.88 25.42 24.87
C GLU A 64 23.56 24.47 26.02
N LYS A 65 22.39 24.62 26.65
CA LYS A 65 21.93 23.72 27.70
C LYS A 65 21.73 22.30 27.16
N ARG A 66 21.24 22.15 25.95
CA ARG A 66 21.09 20.84 25.28
C ARG A 66 22.45 20.25 24.88
N LEU A 67 23.37 21.05 24.39
CA LEU A 67 24.72 20.62 24.02
C LEU A 67 25.60 20.28 25.23
N ASN A 68 25.44 20.99 26.34
CA ASN A 68 26.17 20.80 27.59
C ASN A 68 25.49 19.78 28.53
N SER A 69 24.33 19.21 28.18
CA SER A 69 23.79 18.08 28.92
C SER A 69 24.77 16.91 28.75
N PRO A 70 25.28 16.33 29.85
CA PRO A 70 26.25 15.25 29.77
C PRO A 70 25.65 14.07 29.02
N VAL A 71 26.20 13.79 27.83
CA VAL A 71 25.84 12.63 27.00
C VAL A 71 26.45 11.34 27.57
N ASN A 72 27.27 11.44 28.63
CA ASN A 72 27.93 10.34 29.29
C ASN A 72 27.43 10.14 30.72
N THR A 73 26.40 9.35 30.90
CA THR A 73 26.30 8.49 32.06
C THR A 73 27.32 7.37 31.88
N PRO A 74 28.21 7.12 32.87
CA PRO A 74 29.11 5.97 32.79
C PRO A 74 28.27 4.72 32.60
N VAL A 75 28.60 3.93 31.58
CA VAL A 75 28.00 2.61 31.32
C VAL A 75 28.44 1.66 32.45
N LEU A 76 27.78 1.73 33.59
CA LEU A 76 27.95 0.80 34.73
C LEU A 76 26.81 -0.20 34.83
N GLU A 77 25.83 -0.14 33.92
CA GLU A 77 24.84 -1.19 33.76
C GLU A 77 25.10 -1.90 32.43
N THR A 78 25.17 -3.23 32.48
CA THR A 78 25.04 -4.10 31.32
C THR A 78 23.97 -3.51 30.41
N PRO A 79 24.20 -3.39 29.08
CA PRO A 79 23.17 -2.89 28.19
C PRO A 79 21.95 -3.78 28.37
N LYS A 80 20.95 -3.28 29.09
CA LYS A 80 19.59 -3.74 28.87
C LYS A 80 19.39 -3.48 27.40
N THR A 81 19.26 -4.52 26.64
CA THR A 81 18.77 -4.51 25.28
C THR A 81 17.41 -3.80 25.35
N ASN A 82 17.45 -2.47 25.37
CA ASN A 82 16.27 -1.68 25.11
C ASN A 82 15.89 -2.05 23.68
N GLY A 83 14.86 -2.87 23.60
CA GLY A 83 14.26 -3.21 22.35
C GLY A 83 14.14 -1.94 21.50
N ASN A 84 14.56 -2.02 20.27
CA ASN A 84 14.45 -1.06 19.19
C ASN A 84 13.48 0.07 19.55
N THR A 85 13.98 1.24 19.91
CA THR A 85 13.14 2.43 20.03
C THR A 85 12.61 2.71 18.62
N LYS A 86 11.40 2.23 18.38
CA LYS A 86 10.69 2.45 17.12
C LYS A 86 10.57 3.97 16.92
N THR A 87 11.09 4.49 15.82
CA THR A 87 11.07 5.92 15.48
C THR A 87 10.13 6.18 14.29
N GLY A 88 9.63 7.39 14.15
CA GLY A 88 8.75 7.77 13.06
C GLY A 88 7.40 7.06 13.12
N ARG A 89 6.90 6.54 12.01
CA ARG A 89 5.59 5.84 11.90
C ARG A 89 5.52 4.51 12.67
N ALA A 90 6.67 3.94 13.01
CA ALA A 90 6.78 2.73 13.81
C ALA A 90 6.66 2.99 15.33
N SER A 91 6.64 4.26 15.78
CA SER A 91 6.57 4.60 17.20
C SER A 91 5.17 4.40 17.77
N ASP A 92 5.09 3.99 19.04
CA ASP A 92 3.81 3.84 19.75
C ASP A 92 3.09 5.18 19.91
N GLU A 93 3.85 6.27 20.01
CA GLU A 93 3.32 7.64 20.07
C GLU A 93 2.58 8.01 18.78
N TYR A 94 3.16 7.69 17.61
CA TYR A 94 2.51 7.90 16.31
C TYR A 94 1.22 7.07 16.20
N LYS A 95 1.26 5.81 16.60
CA LYS A 95 0.10 4.91 16.59
C LYS A 95 -1.04 5.46 17.46
N GLN A 96 -0.73 5.88 18.69
CA GLN A 96 -1.74 6.44 19.60
C GLN A 96 -2.31 7.76 19.08
N ALA A 97 -1.45 8.66 18.56
CA ALA A 97 -1.87 9.92 17.98
C ALA A 97 -2.78 9.71 16.76
N PHE A 98 -2.41 8.78 15.89
CA PHE A 98 -3.19 8.40 14.71
C PHE A 98 -4.59 7.90 15.07
N TRP A 99 -4.70 6.91 15.95
CA TRP A 99 -6.00 6.36 16.35
C TRP A 99 -6.84 7.33 17.17
N LYS A 100 -6.23 8.17 17.99
CA LYS A 100 -6.91 9.24 18.72
C LYS A 100 -7.54 10.26 17.75
N LEU A 101 -6.81 10.65 16.71
CA LEU A 101 -7.34 11.51 15.66
C LEU A 101 -8.49 10.84 14.90
N MET A 102 -8.32 9.56 14.54
CA MET A 102 -9.34 8.82 13.79
C MET A 102 -10.62 8.59 14.62
N LYS A 103 -10.50 8.38 15.92
CA LYS A 103 -11.65 8.18 16.81
C LYS A 103 -12.35 9.50 17.17
N ASN A 104 -11.62 10.49 17.63
CA ASN A 104 -12.20 11.67 18.27
C ASN A 104 -12.12 12.98 17.45
N ASN A 105 -11.43 12.98 16.31
CA ASN A 105 -11.17 14.19 15.49
C ASN A 105 -10.57 15.37 16.28
N GLN A 106 -9.92 15.13 17.42
CA GLN A 106 -9.30 16.18 18.23
C GLN A 106 -7.84 16.35 17.81
N LEU A 107 -7.59 17.41 17.05
CA LEU A 107 -6.25 17.90 16.73
C LEU A 107 -5.73 18.71 17.93
N SER A 108 -5.10 18.04 18.89
CA SER A 108 -4.21 18.72 19.84
C SER A 108 -2.91 19.10 19.11
N TYR A 109 -2.28 20.19 19.47
CA TYR A 109 -1.02 20.65 18.85
C TYR A 109 0.06 19.56 18.85
N SER A 110 0.14 18.77 19.92
CA SER A 110 1.05 17.64 20.06
C SER A 110 0.74 16.48 19.10
N VAL A 111 -0.54 16.22 18.81
CA VAL A 111 -1.00 15.17 17.87
C VAL A 111 -0.68 15.56 16.43
N HIS A 112 -0.88 16.83 16.09
CA HIS A 112 -0.58 17.35 14.75
C HIS A 112 0.92 17.26 14.44
N ASP A 113 1.78 17.66 15.39
CA ASP A 113 3.25 17.62 15.22
C ASP A 113 3.77 16.19 15.05
N THR A 114 3.23 15.25 15.81
CA THR A 114 3.57 13.81 15.69
C THR A 114 3.15 13.22 14.35
N LEU A 115 2.03 13.65 13.79
CA LEU A 115 1.49 13.10 12.54
C LEU A 115 2.05 13.76 11.27
N GLN A 116 2.74 14.89 11.37
CA GLN A 116 3.37 15.56 10.20
C GLN A 116 4.38 14.67 9.47
N ILE A 117 5.02 13.74 10.16
CA ILE A 117 6.00 12.79 9.58
C ILE A 117 5.36 11.88 8.53
N GLY A 118 4.05 11.65 8.59
CA GLY A 118 3.31 10.74 7.73
C GLY A 118 2.19 11.40 6.91
N THR A 119 2.30 12.69 6.57
CA THR A 119 1.28 13.37 5.75
C THR A 119 1.59 13.17 4.27
N ASP A 120 0.62 12.63 3.51
CA ASP A 120 0.71 12.48 2.06
C ASP A 120 0.35 13.80 1.35
N SER A 121 0.82 13.97 0.11
CA SER A 121 0.53 15.11 -0.77
C SER A 121 -0.98 15.35 -0.99
N ASP A 122 -1.80 14.32 -0.85
CA ASP A 122 -3.26 14.35 -1.00
C ASP A 122 -3.99 14.70 0.32
N GLY A 123 -3.26 15.05 1.41
CA GLY A 123 -3.80 15.45 2.70
C GLY A 123 -4.35 14.30 3.57
N GLY A 124 -3.97 13.06 3.26
CA GLY A 124 -4.21 11.88 4.11
C GLY A 124 -3.04 11.62 5.06
N TYR A 125 -3.29 10.91 6.15
CA TYR A 125 -2.22 10.45 7.04
C TYR A 125 -1.82 9.03 6.65
N LEU A 126 -0.51 8.78 6.57
CA LEU A 126 0.01 7.43 6.39
C LEU A 126 -0.31 6.60 7.63
N VAL A 127 -0.68 5.36 7.43
CA VAL A 127 -0.95 4.44 8.55
C VAL A 127 0.34 4.12 9.32
N PRO A 128 0.24 3.82 10.63
CA PRO A 128 1.37 3.30 11.40
C PRO A 128 1.93 2.03 10.75
N ASP A 129 3.25 1.84 10.77
CA ASP A 129 3.92 0.71 10.09
C ASP A 129 3.42 -0.65 10.60
N GLU A 130 3.13 -0.75 11.90
CA GLU A 130 2.57 -1.96 12.51
C GLU A 130 1.17 -2.28 11.98
N TYR A 131 0.34 -1.26 11.78
CA TYR A 131 -0.99 -1.43 11.19
C TYR A 131 -0.91 -1.77 9.70
N GLU A 132 0.04 -1.17 8.97
CA GLU A 132 0.29 -1.49 7.56
C GLU A 132 0.65 -2.97 7.40
N THR A 133 1.51 -3.50 8.28
CA THR A 133 1.88 -4.92 8.30
C THR A 133 0.66 -5.81 8.55
N VAL A 134 -0.13 -5.52 9.58
CA VAL A 134 -1.35 -6.28 9.88
C VAL A 134 -2.36 -6.25 8.72
N LEU A 135 -2.48 -5.10 8.05
CA LEU A 135 -3.35 -4.99 6.88
C LEU A 135 -2.84 -5.82 5.70
N ILE A 136 -1.53 -5.81 5.44
CA ILE A 136 -0.90 -6.61 4.38
C ILE A 136 -1.07 -8.11 4.65
N ASP A 137 -0.87 -8.56 5.89
CA ASP A 137 -1.06 -9.95 6.29
C ASP A 137 -2.52 -10.39 6.06
N LYS A 138 -3.49 -9.58 6.50
CA LYS A 138 -4.91 -9.85 6.26
C LYS A 138 -5.30 -9.81 4.77
N LEU A 139 -4.66 -8.93 3.98
CA LEU A 139 -4.83 -8.91 2.54
C LEU A 139 -4.30 -10.19 1.90
N ALA A 140 -3.20 -10.74 2.41
CA ALA A 140 -2.66 -12.01 1.92
C ALA A 140 -3.57 -13.20 2.27
N ASP A 141 -4.20 -13.18 3.44
CA ASP A 141 -5.19 -14.19 3.85
C ASP A 141 -6.45 -14.17 2.96
N GLU A 142 -6.92 -12.99 2.59
CA GLU A 142 -8.12 -12.81 1.76
C GLU A 142 -7.85 -12.94 0.24
N ASN A 143 -6.58 -12.89 -0.19
CA ASN A 143 -6.17 -12.85 -1.59
C ASN A 143 -5.17 -13.97 -1.91
N ILE A 144 -5.66 -15.02 -2.55
CA ILE A 144 -4.86 -16.21 -2.92
C ILE A 144 -3.68 -15.82 -3.83
N MET A 145 -3.87 -14.85 -4.73
CA MET A 145 -2.82 -14.41 -5.65
C MET A 145 -1.60 -13.87 -4.92
N ARG A 146 -1.77 -13.14 -3.81
CA ARG A 146 -0.63 -12.61 -3.03
C ARG A 146 0.24 -13.69 -2.42
N GLY A 147 -0.35 -14.84 -2.06
CA GLY A 147 0.40 -15.99 -1.53
C GLY A 147 1.18 -16.78 -2.59
N LEU A 148 0.81 -16.65 -3.87
CA LEU A 148 1.38 -17.45 -4.97
C LEU A 148 2.32 -16.65 -5.88
N THR A 149 2.35 -15.33 -5.77
CA THR A 149 3.02 -14.43 -6.70
C THR A 149 4.21 -13.72 -6.06
N THR A 150 5.03 -13.08 -6.89
CA THR A 150 6.16 -12.26 -6.40
C THR A 150 5.70 -10.85 -6.10
N ILE A 151 5.87 -10.41 -4.85
CA ILE A 151 5.52 -9.06 -4.43
C ILE A 151 6.78 -8.20 -4.38
N ILE A 152 6.75 -7.04 -5.04
CA ILE A 152 7.82 -6.05 -5.02
C ILE A 152 7.28 -4.72 -4.52
N THR A 153 8.02 -4.10 -3.60
CA THR A 153 7.67 -2.78 -3.08
C THR A 153 8.49 -1.71 -3.77
N SER A 154 7.84 -0.61 -4.17
CA SER A 154 8.50 0.55 -4.77
C SER A 154 8.15 1.81 -3.98
N ALA A 155 9.15 2.63 -3.65
CA ALA A 155 8.92 3.90 -2.96
C ALA A 155 8.34 4.95 -3.91
N ASN A 156 8.92 5.11 -5.10
CA ASN A 156 8.52 6.13 -6.08
C ASN A 156 8.72 5.65 -7.52
N GLY A 157 7.87 6.17 -8.42
CA GLY A 157 7.99 5.97 -9.87
C GLY A 157 7.53 4.60 -10.38
N ASP A 158 7.46 4.48 -11.70
CA ASP A 158 7.16 3.22 -12.36
C ASP A 158 8.42 2.35 -12.37
N LYS A 159 8.26 1.08 -11.99
CA LYS A 159 9.37 0.13 -11.99
C LYS A 159 9.46 -0.54 -13.35
N LYS A 160 10.55 -0.29 -14.05
CA LYS A 160 10.87 -0.96 -15.31
C LYS A 160 11.64 -2.24 -14.98
N ILE A 161 11.13 -3.35 -15.46
CA ILE A 161 11.73 -4.68 -15.26
C ILE A 161 12.24 -5.14 -16.60
N PRO A 162 13.56 -5.33 -16.78
CA PRO A 162 14.08 -5.96 -17.97
C PRO A 162 13.66 -7.43 -18.00
N VAL A 163 13.10 -7.87 -19.09
CA VAL A 163 12.68 -9.25 -19.35
C VAL A 163 13.40 -9.72 -20.59
N VAL A 164 13.92 -10.94 -20.56
CA VAL A 164 14.45 -11.55 -21.78
C VAL A 164 13.25 -11.92 -22.65
N ALA A 165 13.14 -11.29 -23.81
CA ALA A 165 12.05 -11.53 -24.76
C ALA A 165 12.30 -12.80 -25.59
N SER A 166 13.57 -13.06 -25.96
CA SER A 166 14.01 -14.29 -26.59
C SER A 166 15.40 -14.67 -26.09
N HIS A 167 15.63 -15.95 -25.96
CA HIS A 167 16.94 -16.49 -25.62
C HIS A 167 17.69 -16.89 -26.88
N GLY A 168 18.96 -16.53 -26.94
CA GLY A 168 19.85 -17.05 -27.98
C GLY A 168 19.99 -18.59 -27.86
N GLU A 169 20.25 -19.24 -28.95
CA GLU A 169 20.45 -20.69 -29.03
C GLU A 169 21.93 -21.03 -29.13
N ALA A 170 22.34 -22.05 -28.38
CA ALA A 170 23.68 -22.63 -28.55
C ALA A 170 23.67 -23.60 -29.72
N VAL A 171 24.59 -23.43 -30.68
CA VAL A 171 24.73 -24.27 -31.86
C VAL A 171 26.01 -25.07 -31.77
N TRP A 172 25.96 -26.38 -32.12
CA TRP A 172 27.15 -27.20 -32.27
C TRP A 172 27.89 -26.77 -33.54
N THR A 173 29.15 -26.38 -33.39
CA THR A 173 29.97 -25.93 -34.51
C THR A 173 31.13 -26.90 -34.71
N ASP A 174 31.37 -27.33 -35.95
CA ASP A 174 32.49 -28.20 -36.30
C ASP A 174 33.81 -27.43 -36.20
N GLU A 175 34.89 -28.18 -35.96
CA GLU A 175 36.23 -27.63 -35.83
C GLU A 175 36.65 -26.92 -37.13
N GLY A 176 36.93 -25.59 -37.00
CA GLY A 176 37.31 -24.76 -38.18
C GLY A 176 36.14 -24.03 -38.87
N SER A 177 34.90 -24.18 -38.40
CA SER A 177 33.75 -23.48 -38.90
C SER A 177 33.53 -22.16 -38.12
N GLU A 178 32.88 -21.20 -38.78
CA GLU A 178 32.54 -19.90 -38.22
C GLU A 178 31.47 -20.05 -37.09
N TYR A 179 31.67 -19.34 -35.99
CA TYR A 179 30.69 -19.35 -34.87
C TYR A 179 29.43 -18.59 -35.27
N THR A 180 28.29 -19.20 -35.03
CA THR A 180 26.98 -18.57 -35.21
C THR A 180 26.69 -17.66 -34.05
N GLU A 181 26.57 -16.37 -34.25
CA GLU A 181 26.15 -15.41 -33.25
C GLU A 181 24.64 -15.55 -33.00
N SER A 182 24.25 -15.59 -31.72
CA SER A 182 22.87 -15.60 -31.32
C SER A 182 22.70 -14.68 -30.10
N ASP A 183 21.94 -13.62 -30.29
CA ASP A 183 21.76 -12.58 -29.28
C ASP A 183 20.46 -12.80 -28.49
N ASP A 184 20.48 -12.45 -27.21
CA ASP A 184 19.29 -12.36 -26.37
C ASP A 184 18.57 -11.01 -26.64
N GLU A 185 17.28 -11.05 -26.92
CA GLU A 185 16.46 -9.84 -26.99
C GLU A 185 15.90 -9.49 -25.61
N PHE A 186 16.12 -8.25 -25.19
CA PHE A 186 15.61 -7.72 -23.95
C PHE A 186 14.37 -6.85 -24.18
N GLY A 187 13.26 -7.26 -23.60
CA GLY A 187 12.07 -6.43 -23.46
C GLY A 187 12.07 -5.69 -22.12
N THR A 188 11.23 -4.68 -22.00
CA THR A 188 11.01 -3.99 -20.73
C THR A 188 9.53 -4.05 -20.38
N VAL A 189 9.22 -4.60 -19.22
CA VAL A 189 7.88 -4.58 -18.67
C VAL A 189 7.83 -3.49 -17.58
N SER A 190 6.91 -2.54 -17.73
CA SER A 190 6.71 -1.48 -16.75
C SER A 190 5.56 -1.85 -15.82
N LEU A 191 5.80 -1.75 -14.51
CA LEU A 191 4.77 -1.77 -13.47
C LEU A 191 4.50 -0.33 -13.05
N GLY A 192 3.27 0.13 -13.30
CA GLY A 192 2.79 1.44 -12.92
C GLY A 192 2.23 1.47 -11.50
N ALA A 193 1.21 2.29 -11.28
CA ALA A 193 0.51 2.34 -10.00
C ALA A 193 -0.94 2.76 -10.20
N HIS A 194 -1.86 1.82 -10.13
CA HIS A 194 -3.29 2.09 -10.13
C HIS A 194 -3.78 2.38 -8.71
N LYS A 195 -4.61 3.41 -8.55
CA LYS A 195 -5.17 3.79 -7.26
C LYS A 195 -6.39 2.92 -6.95
N LEU A 196 -6.28 2.12 -5.89
CA LEU A 196 -7.38 1.39 -5.29
C LEU A 196 -7.86 2.14 -4.04
N SER A 197 -9.16 2.39 -3.93
CA SER A 197 -9.72 3.11 -2.79
C SER A 197 -11.05 2.50 -2.36
N THR A 198 -11.34 2.60 -1.06
CA THR A 198 -12.63 2.20 -0.50
C THR A 198 -13.01 3.12 0.66
N ILE A 199 -14.32 3.29 0.88
CA ILE A 199 -14.87 4.07 1.98
C ILE A 199 -15.71 3.16 2.87
N ILE A 200 -15.40 3.17 4.17
CA ILE A 200 -16.24 2.53 5.20
C ILE A 200 -16.98 3.62 5.97
N LYS A 201 -18.26 3.43 6.21
CA LYS A 201 -19.09 4.33 7.01
C LYS A 201 -19.34 3.69 8.37
N VAL A 202 -19.18 4.48 9.43
CA VAL A 202 -19.43 4.08 10.83
C VAL A 202 -20.32 5.14 11.46
N SER A 203 -21.32 4.75 12.25
CA SER A 203 -22.15 5.70 12.96
C SER A 203 -21.37 6.40 14.08
N GLU A 204 -21.67 7.66 14.36
CA GLU A 204 -21.07 8.40 15.46
C GLU A 204 -21.34 7.75 16.82
N GLU A 205 -22.52 7.15 16.99
CA GLU A 205 -22.88 6.41 18.21
C GLU A 205 -21.91 5.25 18.46
N LEU A 206 -21.62 4.46 17.40
CA LEU A 206 -20.69 3.33 17.50
C LEU A 206 -19.25 3.78 17.76
N LEU A 207 -18.85 4.93 17.21
CA LEU A 207 -17.52 5.50 17.47
C LEU A 207 -17.33 5.95 18.93
N ASN A 208 -18.41 6.40 19.56
CA ASN A 208 -18.41 6.83 20.95
C ASN A 208 -18.53 5.65 21.94
N ASP A 209 -18.91 4.47 21.48
CA ASP A 209 -18.93 3.28 22.32
C ASP A 209 -17.51 2.84 22.69
N SER A 210 -17.24 2.74 23.98
CA SER A 210 -15.92 2.37 24.51
C SER A 210 -15.57 0.88 24.26
N ALA A 211 -16.58 0.03 24.06
CA ALA A 211 -16.39 -1.40 23.79
C ALA A 211 -16.04 -1.67 22.32
N PHE A 212 -16.27 -0.69 21.42
CA PHE A 212 -16.01 -0.86 20.00
C PHE A 212 -14.53 -0.64 19.67
N ASN A 213 -13.86 -1.67 19.18
CA ASN A 213 -12.49 -1.58 18.67
C ASN A 213 -12.49 -1.19 17.18
N LEU A 214 -12.39 0.13 16.96
CA LEU A 214 -12.37 0.72 15.63
C LEU A 214 -11.22 0.19 14.77
N GLU A 215 -10.03 0.04 15.36
CA GLU A 215 -8.82 -0.43 14.66
C GLU A 215 -9.02 -1.81 14.05
N THR A 216 -9.46 -2.77 14.86
CA THR A 216 -9.68 -4.15 14.42
C THR A 216 -10.79 -4.24 13.37
N TYR A 217 -11.89 -3.52 13.56
CA TYR A 217 -13.01 -3.51 12.61
C TYR A 217 -12.59 -2.96 11.25
N ILE A 218 -11.97 -1.78 11.23
CA ILE A 218 -11.55 -1.10 10.02
C ILE A 218 -10.50 -1.93 9.27
N SER A 219 -9.51 -2.50 9.98
CA SER A 219 -8.48 -3.32 9.34
C SER A 219 -9.07 -4.54 8.65
N SER A 220 -9.99 -5.25 9.32
CA SER A 220 -10.62 -6.45 8.74
C SER A 220 -11.52 -6.10 7.54
N GLU A 221 -12.30 -5.04 7.66
CA GLU A 221 -13.22 -4.65 6.60
C GLU A 221 -12.49 -4.08 5.37
N PHE A 222 -11.40 -3.33 5.57
CA PHE A 222 -10.56 -2.88 4.46
C PHE A 222 -9.83 -4.04 3.79
N ALA A 223 -9.23 -4.95 4.57
CA ALA A 223 -8.58 -6.13 4.02
C ALA A 223 -9.55 -6.94 3.16
N ARG A 224 -10.74 -7.22 3.66
CA ARG A 224 -11.77 -7.96 2.92
C ARG A 224 -12.18 -7.26 1.61
N ARG A 225 -12.46 -5.96 1.63
CA ARG A 225 -12.90 -5.21 0.44
C ARG A 225 -11.78 -5.03 -0.57
N MET A 226 -10.60 -4.62 -0.10
CA MET A 226 -9.46 -4.38 -0.97
C MET A 226 -8.89 -5.70 -1.50
N GLY A 227 -8.81 -6.75 -0.66
CA GLY A 227 -8.35 -8.08 -1.06
C GLY A 227 -9.22 -8.67 -2.16
N ALA A 228 -10.55 -8.62 -2.03
CA ALA A 228 -11.47 -9.09 -3.06
C ALA A 228 -11.34 -8.28 -4.37
N ALA A 229 -11.18 -6.95 -4.28
CA ALA A 229 -11.00 -6.11 -5.47
C ALA A 229 -9.65 -6.34 -6.17
N GLU A 230 -8.57 -6.50 -5.39
CA GLU A 230 -7.25 -6.85 -5.92
C GLU A 230 -7.26 -8.23 -6.58
N GLU A 231 -7.83 -9.25 -5.93
CA GLU A 231 -7.89 -10.61 -6.49
C GLU A 231 -8.65 -10.62 -7.82
N LEU A 232 -9.80 -9.96 -7.87
CA LEU A 232 -10.56 -9.82 -9.11
C LEU A 232 -9.73 -9.16 -10.22
N ALA A 233 -8.97 -8.11 -9.87
CA ALA A 233 -8.12 -7.39 -10.82
C ALA A 233 -6.90 -8.24 -11.25
N PHE A 234 -6.25 -8.95 -10.34
CA PHE A 234 -5.10 -9.79 -10.64
C PHE A 234 -5.45 -11.01 -11.48
N ILE A 235 -6.69 -11.48 -11.39
CA ILE A 235 -7.16 -12.60 -12.20
C ILE A 235 -7.71 -12.11 -13.55
N ASN A 236 -8.63 -11.11 -13.55
CA ASN A 236 -9.42 -10.73 -14.71
C ASN A 236 -9.16 -9.30 -15.24
N GLY A 237 -8.26 -8.54 -14.63
CA GLY A 237 -8.02 -7.15 -14.99
C GLY A 237 -7.60 -6.97 -16.45
N ASN A 238 -8.01 -5.87 -17.05
CA ASN A 238 -7.72 -5.57 -18.45
C ASN A 238 -6.56 -4.56 -18.65
N GLY A 239 -5.89 -4.13 -17.56
CA GLY A 239 -4.82 -3.16 -17.61
C GLY A 239 -5.24 -1.70 -17.79
N THR A 240 -6.55 -1.41 -17.88
CA THR A 240 -7.05 -0.03 -18.02
C THR A 240 -7.62 0.44 -16.67
N GLY A 241 -6.95 1.37 -16.01
CA GLY A 241 -7.33 1.86 -14.67
C GLY A 241 -7.19 0.85 -13.53
N LYS A 242 -6.71 -0.35 -13.82
CA LYS A 242 -6.50 -1.48 -12.90
C LYS A 242 -5.41 -2.40 -13.42
N PRO A 243 -4.81 -3.26 -12.57
CA PRO A 243 -3.79 -4.22 -12.98
C PRO A 243 -4.20 -5.11 -14.15
N THR A 244 -3.22 -5.66 -14.85
CA THR A 244 -3.48 -6.63 -15.91
C THR A 244 -3.54 -8.03 -15.32
N GLY A 245 -4.69 -8.67 -15.43
CA GLY A 245 -4.96 -10.00 -14.86
C GLY A 245 -4.24 -11.14 -15.58
N VAL A 246 -3.92 -12.17 -14.82
CA VAL A 246 -3.23 -13.36 -15.32
C VAL A 246 -3.98 -14.03 -16.47
N LEU A 247 -5.32 -14.13 -16.40
CA LEU A 247 -6.13 -14.76 -17.46
C LEU A 247 -6.15 -13.95 -18.76
N ASN A 248 -5.78 -12.67 -18.74
CA ASN A 248 -5.74 -11.83 -19.94
C ASN A 248 -4.35 -11.74 -20.56
N THR A 249 -3.31 -12.14 -19.83
CA THR A 249 -1.92 -12.11 -20.32
C THR A 249 -1.39 -13.51 -20.61
N ALA A 250 -1.84 -14.53 -19.87
CA ALA A 250 -1.42 -15.92 -20.08
C ALA A 250 -1.85 -16.45 -21.45
N GLU A 251 -1.03 -17.32 -22.01
CA GLU A 251 -1.29 -17.94 -23.29
C GLU A 251 -2.34 -19.06 -23.20
N VAL A 252 -3.11 -19.22 -24.27
CA VAL A 252 -4.07 -20.34 -24.37
C VAL A 252 -3.30 -21.64 -24.62
N GLY A 253 -3.30 -22.55 -23.65
CA GLY A 253 -2.72 -23.87 -23.78
C GLY A 253 -3.66 -24.86 -24.48
N VAL A 254 -4.95 -24.78 -24.10
CA VAL A 254 -5.98 -25.70 -24.65
C VAL A 254 -7.29 -24.92 -24.86
N THR A 255 -7.97 -25.24 -25.96
CA THR A 255 -9.35 -24.80 -26.17
C THR A 255 -10.25 -26.04 -26.10
N SER A 256 -11.27 -26.02 -25.23
CA SER A 256 -12.14 -27.17 -25.03
C SER A 256 -12.90 -27.53 -26.29
N ALA A 257 -13.21 -28.83 -26.44
CA ALA A 257 -13.97 -29.33 -27.59
C ALA A 257 -15.43 -28.86 -27.54
N VAL A 258 -15.98 -28.69 -26.33
CA VAL A 258 -17.37 -28.28 -26.10
C VAL A 258 -17.42 -27.02 -25.24
N SER A 259 -18.53 -26.29 -25.29
CA SER A 259 -18.67 -24.97 -24.66
C SER A 259 -19.01 -24.98 -23.17
N ASN A 260 -19.41 -26.14 -22.62
CA ASN A 260 -19.95 -26.25 -21.25
C ASN A 260 -19.43 -27.42 -20.42
N ALA A 261 -18.51 -28.22 -20.97
CA ALA A 261 -17.91 -29.36 -20.26
C ALA A 261 -16.40 -29.37 -20.49
N ILE A 262 -15.67 -29.93 -19.53
CA ILE A 262 -14.22 -30.13 -19.57
C ILE A 262 -13.99 -31.65 -19.45
N THR A 263 -13.10 -32.16 -20.27
CA THR A 263 -12.71 -33.57 -20.26
C THR A 263 -11.40 -33.80 -19.52
N THR A 264 -11.13 -35.00 -19.10
CA THR A 264 -9.85 -35.39 -18.48
C THR A 264 -8.68 -35.18 -19.43
N ASP A 265 -8.86 -35.50 -20.71
CA ASP A 265 -7.84 -35.33 -21.74
C ASP A 265 -7.44 -33.87 -21.92
N GLU A 266 -8.40 -32.94 -21.90
CA GLU A 266 -8.14 -31.50 -21.96
C GLU A 266 -7.32 -30.99 -20.75
N ILE A 267 -7.49 -31.59 -19.57
CA ILE A 267 -6.69 -31.27 -18.38
C ILE A 267 -5.26 -31.79 -18.54
N ILE A 268 -5.11 -33.00 -19.06
CA ILE A 268 -3.80 -33.59 -19.35
C ILE A 268 -3.09 -32.79 -20.44
N ASP A 269 -3.79 -32.40 -21.49
CA ASP A 269 -3.26 -31.54 -22.55
C ASP A 269 -2.82 -30.17 -22.00
N LEU A 270 -3.61 -29.57 -21.12
CA LEU A 270 -3.23 -28.30 -20.44
C LEU A 270 -1.94 -28.49 -19.63
N TYR A 271 -1.83 -29.57 -18.86
CA TYR A 271 -0.61 -29.87 -18.11
C TYR A 271 0.61 -29.99 -19.03
N HIS A 272 0.47 -30.66 -20.17
CA HIS A 272 1.55 -30.87 -21.12
C HIS A 272 1.84 -29.64 -22.01
N SER A 273 0.89 -28.72 -22.17
CA SER A 273 1.11 -27.47 -22.90
C SER A 273 2.11 -26.54 -22.21
N LEU A 274 2.32 -26.69 -20.90
CA LEU A 274 3.30 -25.92 -20.16
C LEU A 274 4.70 -26.52 -20.33
N ARG A 275 5.71 -25.68 -20.58
CA ARG A 275 7.12 -26.12 -20.69
C ARG A 275 7.62 -26.72 -19.37
N THR A 276 8.44 -27.74 -19.46
CA THR A 276 8.94 -28.52 -18.31
C THR A 276 9.57 -27.65 -17.19
N PRO A 277 10.38 -26.62 -17.47
CA PRO A 277 10.97 -25.79 -16.42
C PRO A 277 9.93 -25.14 -15.49
N TYR A 278 8.81 -24.68 -16.05
CA TYR A 278 7.75 -23.99 -15.26
C TYR A 278 6.86 -24.99 -14.50
N ARG A 279 6.84 -26.28 -14.90
CA ARG A 279 6.02 -27.30 -14.21
C ARG A 279 6.45 -27.58 -12.78
N LYS A 280 7.70 -27.26 -12.42
CA LYS A 280 8.23 -27.58 -11.08
C LYS A 280 7.37 -26.92 -9.98
N ASN A 281 7.08 -25.63 -10.11
CA ASN A 281 6.33 -24.84 -9.14
C ASN A 281 4.91 -24.50 -9.63
N ALA A 282 4.46 -25.17 -10.69
CA ALA A 282 3.15 -24.90 -11.27
C ALA A 282 2.02 -25.30 -10.33
N VAL A 283 0.96 -24.49 -10.34
CA VAL A 283 -0.28 -24.71 -9.60
C VAL A 283 -1.47 -24.60 -10.54
N PHE A 284 -2.55 -25.32 -10.22
CA PHE A 284 -3.84 -25.12 -10.86
C PHE A 284 -4.64 -24.06 -10.12
N MET A 285 -5.30 -23.19 -10.87
CA MET A 285 -6.20 -22.19 -10.32
C MET A 285 -7.53 -22.21 -11.08
N SER A 286 -8.65 -22.33 -10.35
CA SER A 286 -9.98 -22.47 -10.95
C SER A 286 -11.08 -22.01 -10.01
N SER A 287 -12.34 -21.95 -10.51
CA SER A 287 -13.50 -21.77 -9.64
C SER A 287 -13.91 -23.06 -8.95
N ASP A 288 -14.48 -22.97 -7.76
CA ASP A 288 -14.96 -24.14 -7.01
C ASP A 288 -15.98 -24.98 -7.81
N SER A 289 -16.87 -24.32 -8.56
CA SER A 289 -17.84 -25.04 -9.39
C SER A 289 -17.19 -25.82 -10.55
N THR A 290 -16.09 -25.31 -11.12
CA THR A 290 -15.32 -26.00 -12.15
C THR A 290 -14.59 -27.21 -11.54
N ILE A 291 -13.96 -27.04 -10.38
CA ILE A 291 -13.33 -28.13 -9.65
C ILE A 291 -14.35 -29.22 -9.29
N LYS A 292 -15.53 -28.84 -8.81
CA LYS A 292 -16.64 -29.78 -8.58
C LYS A 292 -17.04 -30.54 -9.84
N ALA A 293 -17.05 -29.89 -11.00
CA ALA A 293 -17.34 -30.57 -12.28
C ALA A 293 -16.23 -31.59 -12.65
N ILE A 294 -14.95 -31.21 -12.48
CA ILE A 294 -13.81 -32.07 -12.72
C ILE A 294 -13.82 -33.32 -11.78
N ARG A 295 -14.12 -33.10 -10.49
CA ARG A 295 -14.25 -34.19 -9.50
C ARG A 295 -15.33 -35.21 -9.84
N LYS A 296 -16.35 -34.79 -10.59
CA LYS A 296 -17.45 -35.67 -11.03
C LYS A 296 -17.13 -36.45 -12.30
N LEU A 297 -15.97 -36.25 -12.90
CA LEU A 297 -15.55 -37.07 -14.06
C LEU A 297 -15.35 -38.51 -13.64
N LYS A 298 -15.91 -39.41 -14.44
CA LYS A 298 -15.89 -40.85 -14.21
C LYS A 298 -15.26 -41.60 -15.39
N ASP A 299 -14.66 -42.73 -15.09
CA ASP A 299 -14.20 -43.65 -16.11
C ASP A 299 -15.38 -44.45 -16.73
N SER A 300 -15.06 -45.33 -17.70
CA SER A 300 -16.06 -46.21 -18.35
C SER A 300 -16.75 -47.17 -17.38
N ASN A 301 -16.19 -47.41 -16.19
CA ASN A 301 -16.71 -48.27 -15.14
C ASN A 301 -17.53 -47.52 -14.09
N GLY A 302 -17.67 -46.20 -14.24
CA GLY A 302 -18.41 -45.31 -13.31
C GLY A 302 -17.65 -44.91 -12.07
N GLN A 303 -16.32 -45.18 -12.00
CA GLN A 303 -15.47 -44.73 -10.89
C GLN A 303 -15.00 -43.29 -11.12
N TYR A 304 -14.89 -42.52 -10.02
CA TYR A 304 -14.37 -41.15 -10.09
C TYR A 304 -12.89 -41.17 -10.41
N LEU A 305 -12.48 -40.43 -11.42
CA LEU A 305 -11.08 -40.34 -11.88
C LEU A 305 -10.19 -39.55 -10.91
N TRP A 306 -10.75 -38.56 -10.23
CA TRP A 306 -10.02 -37.78 -9.25
C TRP A 306 -10.42 -38.16 -7.83
N GLN A 307 -9.45 -38.62 -7.07
CA GLN A 307 -9.60 -38.87 -5.64
C GLN A 307 -8.92 -37.73 -4.89
N PRO A 308 -9.67 -36.93 -4.09
CA PRO A 308 -9.10 -35.86 -3.28
C PRO A 308 -8.19 -36.43 -2.18
N SER A 309 -7.23 -35.63 -1.69
CA SER A 309 -6.46 -36.03 -0.51
C SER A 309 -7.39 -36.18 0.70
N ILE A 310 -7.26 -37.31 1.40
CA ILE A 310 -8.04 -37.58 2.64
C ILE A 310 -7.32 -37.03 3.87
N LYS A 311 -6.09 -36.53 3.71
CA LYS A 311 -5.34 -35.94 4.82
C LYS A 311 -5.82 -34.54 5.11
N ASP A 312 -6.21 -34.30 6.36
CA ASP A 312 -6.54 -32.96 6.86
C ASP A 312 -5.32 -32.02 6.72
N GLY A 313 -5.54 -30.84 6.13
CA GLY A 313 -4.53 -29.79 6.00
C GLY A 313 -3.68 -29.83 4.72
N GLU A 314 -3.82 -30.82 3.84
CA GLU A 314 -3.18 -30.81 2.53
C GLU A 314 -4.08 -30.17 1.48
N THR A 315 -3.50 -29.27 0.66
CA THR A 315 -4.18 -28.69 -0.51
C THR A 315 -4.53 -29.81 -1.49
N ASP A 316 -5.74 -29.78 -2.04
CA ASP A 316 -6.14 -30.71 -3.10
C ASP A 316 -5.13 -30.72 -4.26
N THR A 317 -4.81 -31.87 -4.77
CA THR A 317 -3.86 -32.01 -5.88
C THR A 317 -4.53 -32.60 -7.14
N LEU A 318 -4.21 -32.01 -8.29
CA LEU A 318 -4.61 -32.48 -9.60
C LEU A 318 -3.34 -32.78 -10.41
N LEU A 319 -3.19 -34.00 -10.91
CA LEU A 319 -1.96 -34.46 -11.58
C LEU A 319 -0.68 -34.22 -10.76
N GLY A 320 -0.77 -34.35 -9.41
CA GLY A 320 0.34 -34.10 -8.49
C GLY A 320 0.71 -32.62 -8.29
N LYS A 321 -0.14 -31.68 -8.70
CA LYS A 321 0.06 -30.24 -8.51
C LYS A 321 -1.05 -29.67 -7.64
N PRO A 322 -0.73 -28.68 -6.77
CA PRO A 322 -1.71 -28.04 -5.89
C PRO A 322 -2.82 -27.35 -6.70
N VAL A 323 -4.02 -27.38 -6.17
CA VAL A 323 -5.21 -26.74 -6.74
C VAL A 323 -5.69 -25.64 -5.81
N TYR A 324 -5.76 -24.41 -6.32
CA TYR A 324 -6.30 -23.27 -5.61
C TYR A 324 -7.64 -22.86 -6.22
N THR A 325 -8.60 -22.54 -5.37
CA THR A 325 -9.94 -22.12 -5.80
C THR A 325 -10.15 -20.65 -5.54
N SER A 326 -10.62 -19.91 -6.55
CA SER A 326 -10.98 -18.51 -6.43
C SER A 326 -12.38 -18.25 -6.98
N SER A 327 -13.16 -17.46 -6.24
CA SER A 327 -14.48 -16.99 -6.68
C SER A 327 -14.40 -15.97 -7.83
N SER A 328 -13.24 -15.39 -8.05
CA SER A 328 -12.99 -14.42 -9.12
C SER A 328 -12.79 -15.06 -10.50
N ILE A 329 -12.62 -16.40 -10.57
CA ILE A 329 -12.52 -17.12 -11.83
C ILE A 329 -13.91 -17.52 -12.31
N ALA A 330 -14.20 -17.27 -13.61
CA ALA A 330 -15.45 -17.62 -14.21
C ALA A 330 -15.62 -19.17 -14.26
N ASN A 331 -16.84 -19.62 -14.07
CA ASN A 331 -17.19 -21.03 -14.23
C ASN A 331 -17.02 -21.50 -15.69
N ALA A 332 -16.92 -22.80 -15.90
CA ALA A 332 -16.88 -23.38 -17.23
C ALA A 332 -18.17 -23.09 -18.01
N ALA A 333 -18.10 -22.11 -18.90
CA ALA A 333 -19.16 -21.66 -19.77
C ALA A 333 -18.58 -21.19 -21.11
N SER A 334 -19.42 -21.06 -22.11
CA SER A 334 -19.00 -20.67 -23.47
C SER A 334 -18.07 -19.45 -23.48
N GLY A 335 -16.90 -19.60 -24.06
CA GLY A 335 -15.90 -18.54 -24.22
C GLY A 335 -15.13 -18.12 -22.95
N THR A 336 -15.45 -18.69 -21.79
CA THR A 336 -14.75 -18.38 -20.52
C THR A 336 -13.38 -19.06 -20.44
N LYS A 337 -12.59 -18.64 -19.43
CA LYS A 337 -11.26 -19.17 -19.13
C LYS A 337 -11.29 -19.75 -17.69
N PRO A 338 -11.88 -20.94 -17.49
CA PRO A 338 -12.17 -21.46 -16.16
C PRO A 338 -10.95 -22.04 -15.42
N ILE A 339 -9.85 -22.34 -16.11
CA ILE A 339 -8.66 -22.93 -15.50
C ILE A 339 -7.42 -22.18 -15.98
N ALA A 340 -6.55 -21.84 -15.03
CA ALA A 340 -5.16 -21.46 -15.28
C ALA A 340 -4.24 -22.52 -14.66
N PHE A 341 -3.15 -22.84 -15.35
CA PHE A 341 -2.11 -23.74 -14.90
C PHE A 341 -0.74 -23.17 -15.19
N GLY A 342 0.11 -23.03 -14.20
CA GLY A 342 1.46 -22.50 -14.39
C GLY A 342 2.14 -22.04 -13.11
N ASP A 343 3.33 -21.50 -13.27
CA ASP A 343 4.12 -20.94 -12.18
C ASP A 343 3.74 -19.47 -12.00
N LEU A 344 2.94 -19.20 -10.98
CA LEU A 344 2.46 -17.84 -10.66
C LEU A 344 3.53 -16.95 -10.04
N SER A 345 4.71 -17.46 -9.69
CA SER A 345 5.82 -16.61 -9.22
C SER A 345 6.29 -15.62 -10.31
N TYR A 346 6.00 -15.92 -11.58
CA TYR A 346 6.24 -15.00 -12.71
C TYR A 346 5.16 -13.91 -12.87
N TYR A 347 4.09 -13.95 -12.09
CA TYR A 347 3.15 -12.85 -11.96
C TYR A 347 3.64 -11.93 -10.84
N TRP A 348 3.97 -10.69 -11.17
CA TRP A 348 4.57 -9.77 -10.22
C TRP A 348 3.56 -8.70 -9.80
N ILE A 349 3.46 -8.49 -8.50
CA ILE A 349 2.64 -7.46 -7.89
C ILE A 349 3.56 -6.35 -7.41
N GLY A 350 3.37 -5.14 -7.92
CA GLY A 350 4.08 -3.95 -7.51
C GLY A 350 3.25 -3.16 -6.50
N ASP A 351 3.57 -3.26 -5.22
CA ASP A 351 2.99 -2.41 -4.19
C ASP A 351 3.76 -1.10 -4.13
N ARG A 352 3.08 0.03 -4.33
CA ARG A 352 3.66 1.33 -4.05
C ARG A 352 3.50 1.63 -2.57
N GLN A 353 4.60 2.02 -1.93
CA GLN A 353 4.67 2.28 -0.49
C GLN A 353 3.61 3.29 -0.02
N GLY A 354 2.98 2.98 1.08
CA GLY A 354 2.06 3.85 1.81
C GLY A 354 0.59 3.58 1.52
N VAL A 355 -0.07 2.96 2.48
CA VAL A 355 -1.53 2.99 2.58
C VAL A 355 -1.91 4.30 3.24
N THR A 356 -2.73 5.12 2.58
CA THR A 356 -3.23 6.36 3.16
C THR A 356 -4.61 6.15 3.75
N PHE A 357 -4.85 6.81 4.88
CA PHE A 357 -6.09 6.74 5.62
C PHE A 357 -6.60 8.16 5.89
N ARG A 358 -7.87 8.40 5.60
CA ARG A 358 -8.49 9.70 5.77
C ARG A 358 -9.86 9.57 6.41
N ARG A 359 -10.11 10.34 7.46
CA ARG A 359 -11.43 10.49 8.06
C ARG A 359 -12.21 11.58 7.32
N LEU A 360 -13.43 11.28 6.95
CA LEU A 360 -14.36 12.18 6.24
C LEU A 360 -15.50 12.55 7.19
N ASN A 361 -15.39 13.70 7.84
CA ASN A 361 -16.34 14.13 8.87
C ASN A 361 -17.60 14.76 8.26
N GLU A 362 -17.42 15.56 7.20
CA GLU A 362 -18.49 16.38 6.66
C GLU A 362 -19.38 15.65 5.65
N LEU A 363 -18.80 14.74 4.88
CA LEU A 363 -19.49 14.08 3.76
C LEU A 363 -20.74 13.29 4.16
N TYR A 364 -20.76 12.74 5.38
CA TYR A 364 -21.85 11.91 5.90
C TYR A 364 -22.48 12.47 7.18
N ALA A 365 -22.13 13.71 7.56
CA ALA A 365 -22.62 14.35 8.79
C ALA A 365 -24.15 14.41 8.86
N ALA A 366 -24.84 14.68 7.74
CA ALA A 366 -26.29 14.70 7.66
C ALA A 366 -26.97 13.37 8.05
N ASN A 367 -26.22 12.25 7.99
CA ASN A 367 -26.71 10.92 8.34
C ASN A 367 -26.19 10.42 9.70
N GLY A 368 -25.51 11.27 10.49
CA GLY A 368 -24.89 10.87 11.75
C GLY A 368 -23.79 9.81 11.57
N GLN A 369 -23.08 9.84 10.45
CA GLN A 369 -22.04 8.87 10.10
C GLN A 369 -20.71 9.56 9.80
N VAL A 370 -19.61 8.86 10.09
CA VAL A 370 -18.26 9.24 9.71
C VAL A 370 -17.74 8.27 8.65
N GLY A 371 -17.17 8.79 7.58
CA GLY A 371 -16.55 8.00 6.54
C GLY A 371 -15.05 7.80 6.82
N PHE A 372 -14.54 6.61 6.56
CA PHE A 372 -13.12 6.30 6.56
C PHE A 372 -12.70 5.90 5.15
N LEU A 373 -11.92 6.74 4.50
CA LEU A 373 -11.37 6.51 3.18
C LEU A 373 -9.97 5.92 3.31
N THR A 374 -9.76 4.75 2.71
CA THR A 374 -8.43 4.18 2.54
C THR A 374 -8.06 4.17 1.08
N THR A 375 -6.81 4.50 0.77
CA THR A 375 -6.28 4.41 -0.59
C THR A 375 -4.94 3.68 -0.58
N LYS A 376 -4.73 2.85 -1.61
CA LYS A 376 -3.51 2.12 -1.89
C LYS A 376 -3.20 2.22 -3.38
N ARG A 377 -1.93 2.17 -3.73
CA ARG A 377 -1.51 2.12 -5.13
C ARG A 377 -0.84 0.79 -5.41
N VAL A 378 -1.38 0.06 -6.39
CA VAL A 378 -0.91 -1.28 -6.76
C VAL A 378 -0.99 -1.44 -8.27
N ASP A 379 -0.03 -2.15 -8.85
CA ASP A 379 -0.09 -2.68 -10.20
C ASP A 379 0.40 -4.12 -10.21
N ALA A 380 -0.02 -4.88 -11.20
CA ALA A 380 0.44 -6.26 -11.33
C ALA A 380 0.39 -6.71 -12.78
N ARG A 381 1.33 -7.58 -13.13
CA ARG A 381 1.44 -8.11 -14.48
C ARG A 381 2.17 -9.44 -14.52
N LEU A 382 1.77 -10.29 -15.46
CA LEU A 382 2.52 -11.49 -15.80
C LEU A 382 3.75 -11.10 -16.63
N ILE A 383 4.94 -11.36 -16.07
CA ILE A 383 6.21 -10.95 -16.67
C ILE A 383 6.59 -11.87 -17.83
N VAL A 384 6.34 -13.18 -17.66
CA VAL A 384 6.62 -14.22 -18.67
C VAL A 384 5.30 -14.91 -19.03
N PRO A 385 4.66 -14.56 -20.16
CA PRO A 385 3.35 -15.10 -20.55
C PRO A 385 3.33 -16.62 -20.71
N GLU A 386 4.43 -17.21 -21.19
CA GLU A 386 4.55 -18.66 -21.38
C GLU A 386 4.61 -19.48 -20.07
N ALA A 387 4.89 -18.82 -18.92
CA ALA A 387 4.97 -19.48 -17.62
C ALA A 387 3.59 -19.92 -17.09
N VAL A 388 2.51 -19.40 -17.66
CA VAL A 388 1.13 -19.73 -17.30
C VAL A 388 0.34 -20.04 -18.56
N LYS A 389 -0.37 -21.16 -18.56
CA LYS A 389 -1.27 -21.59 -19.62
C LYS A 389 -2.71 -21.61 -19.13
N ILE A 390 -3.64 -21.28 -20.01
CA ILE A 390 -5.07 -21.27 -19.69
C ILE A 390 -5.83 -22.29 -20.55
N LEU A 391 -6.86 -22.89 -19.96
CA LEU A 391 -7.90 -23.58 -20.69
C LEU A 391 -8.99 -22.58 -21.03
N LYS A 392 -9.28 -22.44 -22.33
CA LYS A 392 -10.37 -21.61 -22.83
C LYS A 392 -11.53 -22.47 -23.30
N MET A 393 -12.72 -22.16 -22.84
CA MET A 393 -13.92 -22.85 -23.32
C MET A 393 -14.24 -22.43 -24.76
N LYS A 394 -14.70 -23.38 -25.56
CA LYS A 394 -15.16 -23.11 -26.92
C LYS A 394 -16.30 -22.08 -26.90
N GLY A 395 -16.14 -21.04 -27.71
CA GLY A 395 -17.22 -20.07 -27.91
C GLY A 395 -18.36 -20.68 -28.72
N THR A 396 -19.59 -20.31 -28.41
CA THR A 396 -20.73 -20.54 -29.31
C THR A 396 -20.54 -19.64 -30.51
N VAL A 397 -20.39 -20.23 -31.69
CA VAL A 397 -20.51 -19.47 -32.95
C VAL A 397 -21.97 -19.02 -33.01
N SER A 398 -22.23 -17.74 -32.88
CA SER A 398 -23.53 -17.16 -33.23
C SER A 398 -23.63 -17.32 -34.75
N THR A 399 -24.32 -18.35 -35.20
CA THR A 399 -24.83 -18.39 -36.58
C THR A 399 -25.89 -17.30 -36.65
N GLY A 400 -25.45 -16.10 -37.04
CA GLY A 400 -26.34 -15.04 -37.43
C GLY A 400 -27.24 -15.54 -38.58
N GLY A 401 -28.51 -15.67 -38.30
CA GLY A 401 -29.54 -15.82 -39.30
C GLY A 401 -29.87 -14.47 -39.91
#